data_4f7153d4800e8fcbec4c23b15d47b82d
#
_entry.id   4f7153d4800e8fcbec4c23b15d47b82d
#
_cell.length_a   1.000
_cell.length_b   1.000
_cell.length_c   1.000
_cell.angle_alpha   90.00
_cell.angle_beta   90.00
_cell.angle_gamma   90.00
#
_symmetry.space_group_name_H-M   'P 1'
#
loop_
_entity.id
_entity.type
_entity.pdbx_description
1 polymer ?
#
loop_
_entity_poly.entity_id
_entity_poly.type
_entity_poly.pdbx_seq_one_letter_code
_entity_poly.pdbx_strand_id
1 'polypeptide(L)'
;ITMGTTLMHQIVMSEYAPTHPMSMSWEAHCTPGLFSRLAGTMAGTPNLNWALSVLYGIPEFDAGFVGALEEPLSKIPIGSKGVLFHPYTSVSGERAPFINENACGQFSGLKSTTTREQMLRAVHEGVVLSSYDCLADLGDAPGKVFLSGGGAHSGFWVQMLSDCLGRELSVSSDRELSAKGAALAAGVACGMFADPLSASRGLSRIKAVYMPDMERHGRYMELYKLYRDVRPNMYGYWDARASY
;
A
#
# COMPACT_ATOMS: atom_id res chain seq x y z
N ILE A 1 -6.64 4.30 -2.40
CA ILE A 1 -5.24 3.83 -2.27
C ILE A 1 -4.66 3.66 -3.67
N THR A 2 -3.44 4.15 -3.89
CA THR A 2 -2.66 3.85 -5.11
C THR A 2 -1.47 2.98 -4.73
N MET A 3 -1.44 1.74 -5.23
CA MET A 3 -0.42 0.73 -4.95
C MET A 3 0.58 0.67 -6.12
N GLY A 4 1.52 1.61 -6.13
CA GLY A 4 2.54 1.77 -7.16
C GLY A 4 3.96 1.71 -6.59
N THR A 5 4.86 2.50 -7.15
CA THR A 5 6.24 2.68 -6.62
C THR A 5 6.22 3.14 -5.16
N THR A 6 5.25 3.97 -4.82
CA THR A 6 4.87 4.31 -3.45
C THR A 6 3.46 3.81 -3.19
N LEU A 7 3.10 3.64 -1.91
CA LEU A 7 1.71 3.48 -1.51
C LEU A 7 1.17 4.85 -1.09
N MET A 8 0.28 5.39 -1.90
CA MET A 8 -0.39 6.65 -1.58
C MET A 8 -1.78 6.37 -1.04
N HIS A 9 -2.04 6.86 0.16
CA HIS A 9 -3.35 6.81 0.81
C HIS A 9 -3.97 8.20 0.78
N GLN A 10 -5.22 8.28 0.37
CA GLN A 10 -5.96 9.53 0.26
C GLN A 10 -7.34 9.36 0.86
N ILE A 11 -7.72 10.28 1.73
CA ILE A 11 -9.09 10.40 2.26
C ILE A 11 -9.63 11.74 1.81
N VAL A 12 -10.81 11.73 1.18
CA VAL A 12 -11.50 12.96 0.75
C VAL A 12 -12.44 13.41 1.87
N MET A 13 -12.36 14.69 2.24
CA MET A 13 -13.07 15.28 3.36
C MET A 13 -13.70 16.62 2.97
N SER A 14 -14.79 17.00 3.65
CA SER A 14 -15.46 18.28 3.48
C SER A 14 -14.90 19.40 4.37
N GLU A 15 -14.09 19.05 5.36
CA GLU A 15 -13.50 20.00 6.31
C GLU A 15 -11.96 19.94 6.26
N TYR A 16 -11.34 21.10 6.33
CA TYR A 16 -9.89 21.23 6.47
C TYR A 16 -9.53 21.31 7.95
N ALA A 17 -8.83 20.30 8.46
CA ALA A 17 -8.42 20.24 9.87
C ALA A 17 -6.94 19.80 9.98
N PRO A 18 -5.97 20.74 9.91
CA PRO A 18 -4.53 20.44 9.78
C PRO A 18 -3.88 20.07 11.11
N THR A 19 -4.48 19.20 11.92
CA THR A 19 -3.97 18.76 13.23
C THR A 19 -3.29 17.39 13.17
N HIS A 20 -2.45 17.17 12.15
CA HIS A 20 -1.86 15.85 11.91
C HIS A 20 -0.33 15.82 11.97
N PRO A 21 0.28 14.63 12.16
CA PRO A 21 1.73 14.45 12.11
C PRO A 21 2.34 15.03 10.82
N MET A 22 3.60 15.43 10.87
CA MET A 22 4.35 15.94 9.70
C MET A 22 4.46 14.92 8.55
N SER A 23 4.20 13.63 8.82
CA SER A 23 4.15 12.56 7.82
C SER A 23 2.89 12.58 6.92
N MET A 24 1.98 13.51 7.18
CA MET A 24 0.73 13.67 6.41
C MET A 24 0.66 15.04 5.77
N SER A 25 0.03 15.10 4.60
CA SER A 25 -0.25 16.35 3.90
C SER A 25 -1.74 16.57 3.69
N TRP A 26 -2.09 17.83 3.49
CA TRP A 26 -3.42 18.27 3.08
C TRP A 26 -3.31 18.99 1.75
N GLU A 27 -4.23 18.68 0.86
CA GLU A 27 -4.32 19.30 -0.46
C GLU A 27 -5.77 19.69 -0.75
N ALA A 28 -5.95 20.74 -1.55
CA ALA A 28 -7.26 21.06 -2.12
C ALA A 28 -7.64 19.95 -3.12
N HIS A 29 -8.85 19.41 -2.98
CA HIS A 29 -9.37 18.46 -3.94
C HIS A 29 -9.80 19.16 -5.23
N CYS A 30 -9.75 18.46 -6.39
CA CYS A 30 -10.20 19.02 -7.67
C CYS A 30 -11.71 19.40 -7.68
N THR A 31 -12.50 18.82 -6.80
CA THR A 31 -13.89 19.22 -6.57
C THR A 31 -13.91 20.35 -5.55
N PRO A 32 -14.48 21.54 -5.89
CA PRO A 32 -14.54 22.68 -4.97
C PRO A 32 -15.21 22.33 -3.64
N GLY A 33 -14.66 22.85 -2.54
CA GLY A 33 -15.18 22.61 -1.17
C GLY A 33 -14.78 21.27 -0.56
N LEU A 34 -14.00 20.45 -1.26
CA LEU A 34 -13.41 19.22 -0.72
C LEU A 34 -11.90 19.35 -0.55
N PHE A 35 -11.38 18.57 0.37
CA PHE A 35 -9.96 18.48 0.70
C PHE A 35 -9.51 17.02 0.67
N SER A 36 -8.25 16.80 0.36
CA SER A 36 -7.60 15.50 0.44
C SER A 36 -6.62 15.48 1.59
N ARG A 37 -6.74 14.49 2.46
CA ARG A 37 -5.72 14.15 3.45
C ARG A 37 -4.93 12.96 2.93
N LEU A 38 -3.61 13.08 2.91
CA LEU A 38 -2.71 12.17 2.22
C LEU A 38 -1.63 11.63 3.15
N ALA A 39 -1.30 10.36 2.98
CA ALA A 39 -0.10 9.73 3.54
C ALA A 39 0.56 8.85 2.47
N GLY A 40 1.82 9.11 2.18
CA GLY A 40 2.59 8.37 1.18
C GLY A 40 3.76 7.63 1.80
N THR A 41 3.66 6.29 1.92
CA THR A 41 4.80 5.46 2.32
C THR A 41 5.65 5.07 1.12
N MET A 42 6.96 4.97 1.32
CA MET A 42 7.90 4.46 0.32
C MET A 42 7.83 2.93 0.17
N ALA A 43 7.05 2.25 1.00
CA ALA A 43 6.87 0.80 1.03
C ALA A 43 5.97 0.27 -0.11
N GLY A 44 6.23 0.65 -1.35
CA GLY A 44 5.46 0.25 -2.53
C GLY A 44 5.92 -1.06 -3.19
N THR A 45 5.49 -1.24 -4.45
CA THR A 45 5.80 -2.43 -5.27
C THR A 45 7.30 -2.69 -5.50
N PRO A 46 8.24 -1.70 -5.41
CA PRO A 46 9.67 -1.98 -5.51
C PRO A 46 10.19 -2.97 -4.47
N ASN A 47 9.54 -3.07 -3.29
CA ASN A 47 9.88 -4.10 -2.31
C ASN A 47 9.68 -5.52 -2.85
N LEU A 48 8.60 -5.75 -3.61
CA LEU A 48 8.36 -7.03 -4.26
C LEU A 48 9.40 -7.28 -5.36
N ASN A 49 9.68 -6.28 -6.19
CA ASN A 49 10.67 -6.38 -7.27
C ASN A 49 12.06 -6.74 -6.72
N TRP A 50 12.48 -6.03 -5.67
CA TRP A 50 13.72 -6.32 -4.96
C TRP A 50 13.74 -7.75 -4.41
N ALA A 51 12.67 -8.18 -3.74
CA ALA A 51 12.59 -9.51 -3.15
C ALA A 51 12.65 -10.62 -4.22
N LEU A 52 11.95 -10.44 -5.35
CA LEU A 52 12.00 -11.39 -6.47
C LEU A 52 13.41 -11.48 -7.05
N SER A 53 14.09 -10.34 -7.25
CA SER A 53 15.46 -10.32 -7.73
C SER A 53 16.42 -11.04 -6.77
N VAL A 54 16.34 -10.75 -5.47
CA VAL A 54 17.26 -11.32 -4.48
C VAL A 54 16.97 -12.78 -4.17
N LEU A 55 15.68 -13.15 -3.99
CA LEU A 55 15.31 -14.51 -3.55
C LEU A 55 15.27 -15.52 -4.68
N TYR A 56 15.02 -15.07 -5.90
CA TYR A 56 14.90 -15.96 -7.08
C TYR A 56 16.02 -15.76 -8.10
N GLY A 57 16.89 -14.76 -7.92
CA GLY A 57 17.99 -14.46 -8.85
C GLY A 57 17.50 -13.95 -10.21
N ILE A 58 16.28 -13.39 -10.29
CA ILE A 58 15.65 -12.94 -11.53
C ILE A 58 15.57 -11.42 -11.51
N PRO A 59 16.42 -10.70 -12.26
CA PRO A 59 16.43 -9.24 -12.27
C PRO A 59 15.21 -8.64 -13.01
N GLU A 60 14.69 -9.37 -14.00
CA GLU A 60 13.51 -8.99 -14.77
C GLU A 60 12.52 -10.15 -14.79
N PHE A 61 11.27 -9.87 -14.53
CA PHE A 61 10.19 -10.87 -14.50
C PHE A 61 8.91 -10.30 -15.12
N ASP A 62 8.14 -11.17 -15.73
CA ASP A 62 6.84 -10.84 -16.29
C ASP A 62 5.69 -11.13 -15.29
N ALA A 63 4.50 -10.70 -15.66
CA ALA A 63 3.31 -10.93 -14.87
C ALA A 63 2.96 -12.42 -14.72
N GLY A 64 3.34 -13.26 -15.69
CA GLY A 64 3.12 -14.70 -15.66
C GLY A 64 3.95 -15.37 -14.57
N PHE A 65 5.21 -14.98 -14.42
CA PHE A 65 6.07 -15.48 -13.34
C PHE A 65 5.54 -15.09 -11.96
N VAL A 66 5.15 -13.83 -11.79
CA VAL A 66 4.56 -13.35 -10.52
C VAL A 66 3.27 -14.11 -10.21
N GLY A 67 2.38 -14.26 -11.20
CA GLY A 67 1.12 -15.00 -11.06
C GLY A 67 1.32 -16.47 -10.68
N ALA A 68 2.36 -17.13 -11.21
CA ALA A 68 2.67 -18.52 -10.86
C ALA A 68 3.10 -18.71 -9.39
N LEU A 69 3.58 -17.65 -8.74
CA LEU A 69 3.96 -17.68 -7.33
C LEU A 69 2.75 -17.51 -6.38
N GLU A 70 1.63 -16.94 -6.83
CA GLU A 70 0.49 -16.63 -5.98
C GLU A 70 -0.11 -17.88 -5.32
N GLU A 71 -0.25 -18.97 -6.06
CA GLU A 71 -0.81 -20.21 -5.55
C GLU A 71 0.06 -20.84 -4.44
N PRO A 72 1.37 -21.06 -4.59
CA PRO A 72 2.21 -21.52 -3.49
C PRO A 72 2.26 -20.54 -2.30
N LEU A 73 2.25 -19.22 -2.54
CA LEU A 73 2.23 -18.22 -1.47
C LEU A 73 0.91 -18.24 -0.69
N SER A 74 -0.22 -18.50 -1.35
CA SER A 74 -1.54 -18.55 -0.71
C SER A 74 -1.66 -19.68 0.32
N LYS A 75 -0.88 -20.75 0.18
CA LYS A 75 -0.84 -21.89 1.12
C LYS A 75 -0.03 -21.60 2.39
N ILE A 76 0.77 -20.52 2.38
CA ILE A 76 1.52 -20.11 3.57
C ILE A 76 0.56 -19.33 4.50
N PRO A 77 0.47 -19.69 5.79
CA PRO A 77 -0.42 -19.00 6.71
C PRO A 77 0.00 -17.54 6.91
N ILE A 78 -0.96 -16.71 7.33
CA ILE A 78 -0.71 -15.33 7.76
C ILE A 78 0.37 -15.31 8.84
N GLY A 79 1.29 -14.36 8.73
CA GLY A 79 2.50 -14.25 9.56
C GLY A 79 3.65 -15.10 9.06
N SER A 80 3.56 -15.67 7.83
CA SER A 80 4.67 -16.31 7.10
C SER A 80 5.48 -17.30 7.96
N LYS A 81 4.79 -18.08 8.81
CA LYS A 81 5.39 -18.99 9.80
C LYS A 81 6.40 -18.32 10.76
N GLY A 82 6.14 -17.07 11.12
CA GLY A 82 6.94 -16.29 12.06
C GLY A 82 7.98 -15.39 11.40
N VAL A 83 8.01 -15.31 10.07
CA VAL A 83 8.85 -14.34 9.35
C VAL A 83 8.09 -13.04 9.20
N LEU A 84 8.68 -11.95 9.67
CA LEU A 84 8.15 -10.60 9.55
C LEU A 84 9.08 -9.76 8.67
N PHE A 85 8.51 -8.92 7.79
CA PHE A 85 9.27 -8.02 6.95
C PHE A 85 8.80 -6.57 7.14
N HIS A 86 9.76 -5.66 7.38
CA HIS A 86 9.54 -4.22 7.35
C HIS A 86 10.00 -3.67 5.99
N PRO A 87 9.10 -3.10 5.16
CA PRO A 87 9.32 -2.88 3.74
C PRO A 87 10.01 -1.54 3.42
N TYR A 88 10.96 -1.09 4.24
CA TYR A 88 11.62 0.21 4.09
C TYR A 88 12.88 0.11 3.21
N THR A 89 12.74 -0.50 2.01
CA THR A 89 13.90 -0.72 1.10
C THR A 89 14.26 0.49 0.25
N SER A 90 13.48 1.58 0.34
CA SER A 90 13.79 2.81 -0.38
C SER A 90 15.11 3.43 0.08
N VAL A 91 15.93 3.88 -0.85
CA VAL A 91 17.16 4.63 -0.56
C VAL A 91 16.89 6.00 0.08
N SER A 92 15.65 6.49 0.01
CA SER A 92 15.21 7.76 0.62
C SER A 92 14.65 7.58 2.03
N GLY A 93 14.77 6.38 2.61
CA GLY A 93 14.14 6.04 3.89
C GLY A 93 12.62 5.97 3.81
N GLU A 94 11.95 6.37 4.89
CA GLU A 94 10.49 6.32 5.01
C GLU A 94 9.92 7.71 5.33
N ARG A 95 8.68 7.99 4.85
CA ARG A 95 8.01 9.30 4.97
C ARG A 95 6.66 9.24 5.67
N ALA A 96 5.99 8.09 5.69
CA ALA A 96 4.72 7.88 6.37
C ALA A 96 4.57 6.41 6.82
N PRO A 97 3.99 6.15 7.98
CA PRO A 97 3.40 7.08 8.95
C PRO A 97 4.44 7.78 9.86
N PHE A 98 5.71 7.51 9.68
CA PHE A 98 6.82 8.17 10.39
C PHE A 98 7.85 8.65 9.37
N ILE A 99 8.65 9.65 9.76
CA ILE A 99 9.72 10.16 8.92
C ILE A 99 11.06 9.69 9.50
N ASN A 100 11.81 8.92 8.71
CA ASN A 100 13.18 8.54 9.00
C ASN A 100 13.93 8.26 7.70
N GLU A 101 14.86 9.14 7.34
CA GLU A 101 15.66 9.04 6.11
C GLU A 101 16.65 7.87 6.12
N ASN A 102 16.97 7.33 7.30
CA ASN A 102 17.86 6.19 7.48
C ASN A 102 17.11 4.85 7.56
N ALA A 103 15.76 4.87 7.51
CA ALA A 103 14.98 3.63 7.56
C ALA A 103 15.40 2.68 6.45
N CYS A 104 15.58 1.41 6.82
CA CYS A 104 15.92 0.35 5.86
C CYS A 104 15.10 -0.90 6.10
N GLY A 105 14.94 -1.70 5.01
CA GLY A 105 14.18 -2.95 5.05
C GLY A 105 14.83 -3.97 5.96
N GLN A 106 13.99 -4.76 6.65
CA GLN A 106 14.46 -5.76 7.60
C GLN A 106 13.57 -6.99 7.64
N PHE A 107 14.18 -8.18 7.61
CA PHE A 107 13.54 -9.44 7.98
C PHE A 107 13.80 -9.75 9.46
N SER A 108 12.75 -10.20 10.16
CA SER A 108 12.82 -10.72 11.52
C SER A 108 12.26 -12.15 11.56
N GLY A 109 12.71 -12.96 12.51
CA GLY A 109 12.19 -14.31 12.71
C GLY A 109 12.75 -15.38 11.75
N LEU A 110 13.85 -15.11 11.03
CA LEU A 110 14.51 -16.10 10.16
C LEU A 110 15.08 -17.26 10.95
N LYS A 111 14.91 -18.47 10.42
CA LYS A 111 15.50 -19.72 10.92
C LYS A 111 16.19 -20.46 9.77
N SER A 112 17.07 -21.42 10.07
CA SER A 112 17.73 -22.23 9.06
C SER A 112 16.77 -23.04 8.17
N THR A 113 15.52 -23.19 8.58
CA THR A 113 14.43 -23.86 7.84
C THR A 113 13.52 -22.90 7.10
N THR A 114 13.76 -21.59 7.17
CA THR A 114 12.93 -20.59 6.47
C THR A 114 13.13 -20.73 4.96
N THR A 115 12.03 -20.83 4.22
CA THR A 115 12.09 -20.93 2.77
C THR A 115 11.97 -19.55 2.11
N ARG A 116 12.40 -19.44 0.86
CA ARG A 116 12.28 -18.20 0.07
C ARG A 116 10.80 -17.80 -0.14
N GLU A 117 9.91 -18.79 -0.25
CA GLU A 117 8.47 -18.54 -0.38
C GLU A 117 7.89 -17.92 0.90
N GLN A 118 8.35 -18.34 2.09
CA GLN A 118 7.97 -17.72 3.36
C GLN A 118 8.50 -16.28 3.44
N MET A 119 9.72 -16.03 2.99
CA MET A 119 10.27 -14.66 2.91
C MET A 119 9.49 -13.79 1.92
N LEU A 120 9.19 -14.31 0.72
CA LEU A 120 8.40 -13.57 -0.27
C LEU A 120 6.98 -13.29 0.23
N ARG A 121 6.34 -14.25 0.89
CA ARG A 121 5.03 -14.04 1.55
C ARG A 121 5.13 -12.94 2.60
N ALA A 122 6.17 -12.92 3.42
CA ALA A 122 6.40 -11.88 4.43
C ALA A 122 6.58 -10.49 3.78
N VAL A 123 7.19 -10.41 2.58
CA VAL A 123 7.29 -9.14 1.83
C VAL A 123 5.91 -8.63 1.43
N HIS A 124 5.02 -9.49 0.88
CA HIS A 124 3.65 -9.10 0.58
C HIS A 124 2.90 -8.62 1.82
N GLU A 125 3.02 -9.35 2.94
CA GLU A 125 2.40 -8.99 4.21
C GLU A 125 2.96 -7.68 4.77
N GLY A 126 4.28 -7.47 4.72
CA GLY A 126 4.91 -6.24 5.18
C GLY A 126 4.39 -4.99 4.47
N VAL A 127 4.20 -5.07 3.15
CA VAL A 127 3.65 -3.96 2.37
C VAL A 127 2.19 -3.67 2.75
N VAL A 128 1.34 -4.69 2.93
CA VAL A 128 -0.05 -4.43 3.34
C VAL A 128 -0.16 -3.96 4.79
N LEU A 129 0.74 -4.41 5.68
CA LEU A 129 0.82 -3.91 7.05
C LEU A 129 1.27 -2.45 7.09
N SER A 130 2.22 -2.05 6.24
CA SER A 130 2.62 -0.64 6.08
C SER A 130 1.47 0.22 5.54
N SER A 131 0.66 -0.33 4.63
CA SER A 131 -0.56 0.34 4.15
C SER A 131 -1.58 0.54 5.27
N TYR A 132 -1.81 -0.48 6.10
CA TYR A 132 -2.69 -0.38 7.26
C TYR A 132 -2.19 0.67 8.26
N ASP A 133 -0.88 0.70 8.52
CA ASP A 133 -0.23 1.65 9.43
C ASP A 133 -0.47 3.11 9.00
N CYS A 134 -0.32 3.39 7.71
CA CYS A 134 -0.63 4.71 7.14
C CYS A 134 -2.11 5.08 7.28
N LEU A 135 -3.03 4.14 7.04
CA LEU A 135 -4.46 4.40 7.14
C LEU A 135 -4.92 4.57 8.59
N ALA A 136 -4.34 3.81 9.53
CA ALA A 136 -4.63 3.95 10.94
C ALA A 136 -4.29 5.37 11.46
N ASP A 137 -3.18 5.93 10.98
CA ASP A 137 -2.76 7.29 11.33
C ASP A 137 -3.55 8.37 10.56
N LEU A 138 -3.98 8.09 9.32
CA LEU A 138 -4.90 8.98 8.60
C LEU A 138 -6.26 9.09 9.27
N GLY A 139 -6.63 8.10 10.10
CA GLY A 139 -7.90 8.05 10.81
C GLY A 139 -9.04 7.49 9.96
N ASP A 140 -10.24 7.50 10.55
CA ASP A 140 -11.42 6.90 9.92
C ASP A 140 -11.76 7.55 8.58
N ALA A 141 -11.83 6.70 7.56
CA ALA A 141 -12.33 7.04 6.24
C ALA A 141 -13.72 6.40 6.06
N PRO A 142 -14.80 7.16 6.16
CA PRO A 142 -16.12 6.63 5.86
C PRO A 142 -16.22 6.28 4.36
N GLY A 143 -16.89 5.18 4.04
CA GLY A 143 -17.22 4.84 2.66
C GLY A 143 -16.34 3.76 2.03
N LYS A 144 -16.38 3.72 0.68
CA LYS A 144 -15.72 2.72 -0.14
C LYS A 144 -14.25 3.04 -0.32
N VAL A 145 -13.41 2.02 -0.32
CA VAL A 145 -12.00 2.14 -0.64
C VAL A 145 -11.78 1.74 -2.10
N PHE A 146 -11.20 2.65 -2.88
CA PHE A 146 -10.79 2.40 -4.25
C PHE A 146 -9.30 2.09 -4.30
N LEU A 147 -8.93 1.05 -5.04
CA LEU A 147 -7.54 0.64 -5.24
C LEU A 147 -7.13 0.79 -6.70
N SER A 148 -5.94 1.35 -6.91
CA SER A 148 -5.32 1.52 -8.21
C SER A 148 -3.82 1.23 -8.17
N GLY A 149 -3.15 1.31 -9.33
CA GLY A 149 -1.72 1.10 -9.46
C GLY A 149 -1.36 -0.34 -9.83
N GLY A 150 -0.06 -0.58 -10.03
CA GLY A 150 0.45 -1.87 -10.52
C GLY A 150 0.11 -3.06 -9.61
N GLY A 151 0.16 -2.86 -8.29
CA GLY A 151 -0.20 -3.90 -7.31
C GLY A 151 -1.67 -4.33 -7.36
N ALA A 152 -2.56 -3.50 -7.91
CA ALA A 152 -3.97 -3.84 -8.08
C ALA A 152 -4.23 -4.90 -9.18
N HIS A 153 -3.20 -5.31 -9.93
CA HIS A 153 -3.31 -6.39 -10.92
C HIS A 153 -3.23 -7.79 -10.31
N SER A 154 -2.65 -7.95 -9.12
CA SER A 154 -2.60 -9.21 -8.38
C SER A 154 -3.84 -9.36 -7.50
N GLY A 155 -4.76 -10.26 -7.89
CA GLY A 155 -5.95 -10.56 -7.09
C GLY A 155 -5.60 -11.11 -5.70
N PHE A 156 -4.55 -11.89 -5.61
CA PHE A 156 -4.00 -12.39 -4.36
C PHE A 156 -3.59 -11.25 -3.41
N TRP A 157 -2.83 -10.27 -3.92
CA TRP A 157 -2.36 -9.15 -3.09
C TRP A 157 -3.49 -8.19 -2.72
N VAL A 158 -4.43 -7.96 -3.64
CA VAL A 158 -5.63 -7.13 -3.35
C VAL A 158 -6.50 -7.77 -2.28
N GLN A 159 -6.73 -9.11 -2.33
CA GLN A 159 -7.47 -9.80 -1.29
C GLN A 159 -6.74 -9.73 0.07
N MET A 160 -5.41 -9.90 0.07
CA MET A 160 -4.60 -9.74 1.27
C MET A 160 -4.74 -8.34 1.87
N LEU A 161 -4.73 -7.30 1.03
CA LEU A 161 -4.94 -5.92 1.48
C LEU A 161 -6.35 -5.72 2.03
N SER A 162 -7.39 -6.24 1.36
CA SER A 162 -8.78 -6.19 1.83
C SER A 162 -8.92 -6.84 3.20
N ASP A 163 -8.36 -8.06 3.37
CA ASP A 163 -8.37 -8.79 4.63
C ASP A 163 -7.63 -8.01 5.73
N CYS A 164 -6.45 -7.46 5.43
CA CYS A 164 -5.67 -6.68 6.39
C CYS A 164 -6.39 -5.41 6.82
N LEU A 165 -7.02 -4.70 5.89
CA LEU A 165 -7.78 -3.47 6.18
C LEU A 165 -9.12 -3.74 6.86
N GLY A 166 -9.68 -4.95 6.74
CA GLY A 166 -11.05 -5.26 7.17
C GLY A 166 -12.09 -4.49 6.36
N ARG A 167 -11.81 -4.15 5.10
CA ARG A 167 -12.64 -3.27 4.27
C ARG A 167 -12.80 -3.78 2.84
N GLU A 168 -13.99 -3.53 2.29
CA GLU A 168 -14.24 -3.73 0.86
C GLU A 168 -13.29 -2.87 0.03
N LEU A 169 -12.63 -3.48 -0.95
CA LEU A 169 -11.79 -2.80 -1.94
C LEU A 169 -12.42 -2.91 -3.32
N SER A 170 -12.59 -1.77 -3.99
CA SER A 170 -13.04 -1.68 -5.38
C SER A 170 -11.85 -1.36 -6.29
N VAL A 171 -11.60 -2.23 -7.29
CA VAL A 171 -10.53 -2.03 -8.28
C VAL A 171 -11.11 -1.47 -9.56
N SER A 172 -10.53 -0.36 -10.06
CA SER A 172 -10.93 0.25 -11.33
C SER A 172 -10.57 -0.63 -12.53
N SER A 173 -11.39 -0.56 -13.58
CA SER A 173 -11.03 -1.14 -14.89
C SER A 173 -10.03 -0.29 -15.67
N ASP A 174 -9.86 0.97 -15.29
CA ASP A 174 -8.95 1.89 -15.96
C ASP A 174 -7.51 1.62 -15.55
N ARG A 175 -6.61 1.57 -16.53
CA ARG A 175 -5.18 1.36 -16.28
C ARG A 175 -4.45 2.66 -15.97
N GLU A 176 -4.78 3.73 -16.73
CA GLU A 176 -4.10 5.02 -16.70
C GLU A 176 -4.98 6.07 -15.99
N LEU A 177 -5.21 5.88 -14.69
CA LEU A 177 -6.10 6.75 -13.90
C LEU A 177 -5.59 8.20 -13.83
N SER A 178 -4.28 8.41 -13.76
CA SER A 178 -3.69 9.76 -13.74
C SER A 178 -3.93 10.49 -15.06
N ALA A 179 -3.69 9.83 -16.20
CA ALA A 179 -3.97 10.39 -17.52
C ALA A 179 -5.45 10.68 -17.70
N LYS A 180 -6.32 9.76 -17.25
CA LYS A 180 -7.77 9.95 -17.24
C LYS A 180 -8.18 11.16 -16.40
N GLY A 181 -7.65 11.29 -15.20
CA GLY A 181 -7.90 12.44 -14.33
C GLY A 181 -7.53 13.77 -14.98
N ALA A 182 -6.36 13.83 -15.60
CA ALA A 182 -5.91 15.01 -16.35
C ALA A 182 -6.83 15.34 -17.53
N ALA A 183 -7.28 14.32 -18.29
CA ALA A 183 -8.21 14.51 -19.41
C ALA A 183 -9.58 15.01 -18.92
N LEU A 184 -10.09 14.50 -17.79
CA LEU A 184 -11.34 14.98 -17.20
C LEU A 184 -11.22 16.44 -16.73
N ALA A 185 -10.11 16.81 -16.11
CA ALA A 185 -9.84 18.19 -15.70
C ALA A 185 -9.79 19.14 -16.90
N ALA A 186 -9.12 18.75 -17.98
CA ALA A 186 -9.11 19.51 -19.25
C ALA A 186 -10.52 19.64 -19.84
N GLY A 187 -11.31 18.57 -19.83
CA GLY A 187 -12.71 18.58 -20.29
C GLY A 187 -13.60 19.56 -19.50
N VAL A 188 -13.40 19.67 -18.19
CA VAL A 188 -14.08 20.68 -17.37
C VAL A 188 -13.62 22.09 -17.76
N ALA A 189 -12.31 22.30 -17.93
CA ALA A 189 -11.76 23.61 -18.29
C ALA A 189 -12.24 24.09 -19.67
N CYS A 190 -12.46 23.17 -20.62
CA CYS A 190 -12.99 23.46 -21.95
C CYS A 190 -14.53 23.53 -22.01
N GLY A 191 -15.23 23.36 -20.88
CA GLY A 191 -16.71 23.40 -20.85
C GLY A 191 -17.39 22.13 -21.38
N MET A 192 -16.63 21.03 -21.60
CA MET A 192 -17.20 19.74 -22.00
C MET A 192 -17.99 19.09 -20.87
N PHE A 193 -17.57 19.31 -19.64
CA PHE A 193 -18.25 18.87 -18.42
C PHE A 193 -18.51 20.07 -17.50
N ALA A 194 -19.62 20.04 -16.77
CA ALA A 194 -19.99 21.13 -15.89
C ALA A 194 -19.05 21.23 -14.64
N ASP A 195 -18.59 20.10 -14.16
CA ASP A 195 -17.75 19.96 -12.96
C ASP A 195 -17.00 18.62 -12.93
N PRO A 196 -15.95 18.46 -12.09
CA PRO A 196 -15.19 17.22 -11.99
C PRO A 196 -16.01 16.00 -11.60
N LEU A 197 -17.03 16.19 -10.75
CA LEU A 197 -17.88 15.10 -10.26
C LEU A 197 -18.76 14.55 -11.38
N SER A 198 -19.39 15.43 -12.18
CA SER A 198 -20.19 15.04 -13.36
C SER A 198 -19.32 14.35 -14.40
N ALA A 199 -18.10 14.84 -14.63
CA ALA A 199 -17.12 14.23 -15.54
C ALA A 199 -16.76 12.79 -15.12
N SER A 200 -16.56 12.55 -13.82
CA SER A 200 -16.12 11.24 -13.32
C SER A 200 -17.24 10.18 -13.28
N ARG A 201 -18.49 10.58 -12.96
CA ARG A 201 -19.61 9.65 -12.74
C ARG A 201 -19.94 8.76 -13.94
N GLY A 202 -19.89 9.30 -15.15
CA GLY A 202 -20.20 8.56 -16.38
C GLY A 202 -19.07 7.68 -16.90
N LEU A 203 -17.85 7.88 -16.40
CA LEU A 203 -16.64 7.30 -17.00
C LEU A 203 -15.89 6.36 -16.04
N SER A 204 -16.28 6.30 -14.77
CA SER A 204 -15.67 5.38 -13.80
C SER A 204 -16.30 4.00 -13.88
N ARG A 205 -15.48 2.96 -14.03
CA ARG A 205 -15.92 1.56 -14.08
C ARG A 205 -15.16 0.72 -13.07
N ILE A 206 -15.87 -0.12 -12.33
CA ILE A 206 -15.28 -1.10 -11.40
C ILE A 206 -15.07 -2.41 -12.16
N LYS A 207 -13.85 -2.94 -12.08
CA LYS A 207 -13.45 -4.23 -12.64
C LYS A 207 -13.77 -5.37 -11.68
N ALA A 208 -13.47 -5.17 -10.39
CA ALA A 208 -13.63 -6.18 -9.35
C ALA A 208 -13.84 -5.53 -7.99
N VAL A 209 -14.52 -6.27 -7.11
CA VAL A 209 -14.73 -5.92 -5.71
C VAL A 209 -14.21 -7.08 -4.86
N TYR A 210 -13.43 -6.77 -3.83
CA TYR A 210 -12.84 -7.71 -2.88
C TYR A 210 -13.43 -7.46 -1.51
N MET A 211 -14.10 -8.47 -0.97
CA MET A 211 -14.67 -8.42 0.39
C MET A 211 -13.66 -8.96 1.39
N PRO A 212 -13.50 -8.32 2.56
CA PRO A 212 -12.60 -8.81 3.59
C PRO A 212 -13.13 -10.08 4.23
N ASP A 213 -12.23 -11.02 4.51
CA ASP A 213 -12.49 -12.11 5.43
C ASP A 213 -12.16 -11.61 6.86
N MET A 214 -13.17 -11.53 7.71
CA MET A 214 -13.03 -10.93 9.06
C MET A 214 -12.26 -11.83 10.05
N GLU A 215 -12.19 -13.15 9.83
CA GLU A 215 -11.32 -14.02 10.61
C GLU A 215 -9.86 -13.74 10.25
N ARG A 216 -9.55 -13.62 8.96
CA ARG A 216 -8.22 -13.24 8.47
C ARG A 216 -7.84 -11.83 8.90
N HIS A 217 -8.82 -10.90 8.91
CA HIS A 217 -8.61 -9.55 9.46
C HIS A 217 -8.13 -9.61 10.91
N GLY A 218 -8.81 -10.36 11.76
CA GLY A 218 -8.39 -10.53 13.15
C GLY A 218 -6.94 -10.99 13.29
N ARG A 219 -6.53 -11.98 12.47
CA ARG A 219 -5.13 -12.45 12.41
C ARG A 219 -4.14 -11.40 11.92
N TYR A 220 -4.53 -10.57 10.93
CA TYR A 220 -3.70 -9.44 10.51
C TYR A 220 -3.54 -8.40 11.60
N MET A 221 -4.57 -8.16 12.43
CA MET A 221 -4.46 -7.22 13.56
C MET A 221 -3.50 -7.70 14.64
N GLU A 222 -3.45 -9.01 14.92
CA GLU A 222 -2.45 -9.61 15.81
C GLU A 222 -1.03 -9.41 15.21
N LEU A 223 -0.86 -9.70 13.92
CA LEU A 223 0.41 -9.52 13.22
C LEU A 223 0.84 -8.05 13.16
N TYR A 224 -0.11 -7.14 12.93
CA TYR A 224 0.13 -5.70 12.90
C TYR A 224 0.62 -5.16 14.24
N LYS A 225 0.07 -5.66 15.36
CA LYS A 225 0.57 -5.30 16.69
C LYS A 225 2.05 -5.65 16.82
N LEU A 226 2.43 -6.88 16.46
CA LEU A 226 3.82 -7.31 16.47
C LEU A 226 4.69 -6.45 15.52
N TYR A 227 4.20 -6.14 14.32
CA TYR A 227 4.87 -5.29 13.34
C TYR A 227 5.19 -3.89 13.90
N ARG A 228 4.23 -3.27 14.58
CA ARG A 228 4.41 -1.97 15.25
C ARG A 228 5.36 -2.04 16.44
N ASP A 229 5.25 -3.07 17.27
CA ASP A 229 6.05 -3.22 18.50
C ASP A 229 7.55 -3.44 18.19
N VAL A 230 7.86 -4.08 17.06
CA VAL A 230 9.25 -4.32 16.62
C VAL A 230 9.91 -3.09 16.04
N ARG A 231 9.17 -2.26 15.30
CA ARG A 231 9.72 -1.12 14.54
C ARG A 231 10.56 -0.12 15.37
N PRO A 232 10.15 0.35 16.56
CA PRO A 232 10.95 1.30 17.35
C PRO A 232 12.32 0.78 17.73
N ASN A 233 12.48 -0.54 17.86
CA ASN A 233 13.76 -1.18 18.19
C ASN A 233 14.78 -1.07 17.04
N MET A 234 14.33 -0.75 15.83
CA MET A 234 15.20 -0.60 14.66
C MET A 234 15.79 0.81 14.51
N TYR A 235 15.20 1.83 15.14
CA TYR A 235 15.61 3.23 14.93
C TYR A 235 17.06 3.47 15.29
N GLY A 236 17.51 3.03 16.44
CA GLY A 236 18.92 3.18 16.84
C GLY A 236 19.90 2.47 15.90
N TYR A 237 19.50 1.31 15.34
CA TYR A 237 20.30 0.63 14.33
C TYR A 237 20.34 1.42 13.01
N TRP A 238 19.20 1.95 12.53
CA TRP A 238 19.14 2.71 11.30
C TRP A 238 20.05 3.96 11.37
N ASP A 239 19.97 4.70 12.48
CA ASP A 239 20.76 5.91 12.67
C ASP A 239 22.26 5.60 12.81
N ALA A 240 22.62 4.55 13.55
CA ALA A 240 24.01 4.13 13.68
C ALA A 240 24.59 3.64 12.34
N ARG A 241 23.80 2.89 11.54
CA ARG A 241 24.21 2.39 10.23
C ARG A 241 24.50 3.50 9.21
N ALA A 242 23.85 4.64 9.32
CA ALA A 242 24.03 5.76 8.40
C ALA A 242 25.46 6.34 8.39
N SER A 243 26.29 5.98 9.38
CA SER A 243 27.70 6.38 9.45
C SER A 243 28.68 5.42 8.77
N TYR A 244 28.17 4.29 8.22
CA TYR A 244 28.95 3.30 7.44
C TYR A 244 28.58 3.34 5.96
#